data_27e2c5016ff9a07b1a1f8364bd9261a9
#
_entry.id   27e2c5016ff9a07b1a1f8364bd9261a9
#
_cell.length_a   1.000
_cell.length_b   1.000
_cell.length_c   1.000
_cell.angle_alpha   90.00
_cell.angle_beta   90.00
_cell.angle_gamma   90.00
#
_symmetry.space_group_name_H-M   'P 1'
#
loop_
_entity.id
_entity.type
_entity.pdbx_description
1 polymer ?
#
loop_
_entity_poly.entity_id
_entity_poly.type
_entity_poly.pdbx_seq_one_letter_code
_entity_poly.pdbx_strand_id
1 'polypeptide(L)'
;MAFLPILKTDADNIPERVLVVGDPNRLERVAGHLTDVQQISANREYHSLRGYFQGQEIGAISHGVGSAGAGACFEEICRSGASRIVRAGSAGGLQPGMGAGEVVIARAAVREDGLSPKLVPPGYPAIATPDLVIAMRAAAADLGIAAHEGLLLTSDMFYPHDVLGSDLPLWQRAGVTAVEMEVATLFVVCGLHGVESGAVVALDGNPLEQDDGSMDTYDPHQEAVKTAVENTLRIALAALVS
;
A
#
# COMPACT_ATOMS: atom_id res chain seq x y z
N MET A 1 -8.40 -14.07 24.09
CA MET A 1 -8.16 -13.79 22.67
C MET A 1 -9.06 -12.63 22.28
N ALA A 2 -8.55 -11.62 21.58
CA ALA A 2 -9.34 -10.48 21.14
C ALA A 2 -9.96 -10.80 19.79
N PHE A 3 -11.28 -10.62 19.67
CA PHE A 3 -11.98 -10.70 18.40
C PHE A 3 -11.80 -9.38 17.63
N LEU A 4 -11.52 -9.46 16.35
CA LEU A 4 -11.30 -8.33 15.43
C LEU A 4 -12.57 -8.12 14.60
N PRO A 5 -13.42 -7.14 14.94
CA PRO A 5 -14.76 -7.03 14.37
C PRO A 5 -14.77 -6.59 12.88
N ILE A 6 -13.76 -5.85 12.42
CA ILE A 6 -13.64 -5.44 11.01
C ILE A 6 -13.15 -6.61 10.16
N LEU A 7 -12.08 -7.28 10.58
CA LEU A 7 -11.55 -8.47 9.92
C LEU A 7 -12.39 -9.71 10.16
N LYS A 8 -13.30 -9.67 11.16
CA LYS A 8 -14.22 -10.74 11.52
C LYS A 8 -13.52 -12.07 11.81
N THR A 9 -12.46 -12.02 12.60
CA THR A 9 -11.65 -13.16 13.01
C THR A 9 -11.06 -12.94 14.41
N ASP A 10 -10.52 -13.99 15.01
CA ASP A 10 -9.74 -13.86 16.24
C ASP A 10 -8.31 -13.38 15.92
N ALA A 11 -7.74 -12.57 16.80
CA ALA A 11 -6.41 -11.99 16.64
C ALA A 11 -5.33 -13.03 16.36
N ASP A 12 -5.39 -14.18 17.02
CA ASP A 12 -4.40 -15.26 16.89
C ASP A 12 -4.39 -15.93 15.49
N ASN A 13 -5.37 -15.64 14.64
CA ASN A 13 -5.39 -16.11 13.26
C ASN A 13 -4.55 -15.23 12.31
N ILE A 14 -4.15 -14.05 12.75
CA ILE A 14 -3.37 -13.12 11.94
C ILE A 14 -1.88 -13.33 12.22
N PRO A 15 -1.07 -13.70 11.21
CA PRO A 15 0.37 -13.85 11.37
C PRO A 15 1.09 -12.55 11.76
N GLU A 16 2.30 -12.68 12.31
CA GLU A 16 3.13 -11.52 12.68
C GLU A 16 3.58 -10.68 11.48
N ARG A 17 3.70 -11.29 10.29
CA ARG A 17 4.09 -10.63 9.04
C ARG A 17 2.89 -10.56 8.11
N VAL A 18 2.52 -9.35 7.74
CA VAL A 18 1.29 -9.15 6.95
C VAL A 18 1.56 -8.34 5.70
N LEU A 19 1.16 -8.91 4.55
CA LEU A 19 1.03 -8.18 3.30
C LEU A 19 -0.37 -7.59 3.20
N VAL A 20 -0.49 -6.30 2.93
CA VAL A 20 -1.79 -5.67 2.71
C VAL A 20 -1.93 -5.14 1.28
N VAL A 21 -3.14 -5.29 0.72
CA VAL A 21 -3.52 -4.86 -0.63
C VAL A 21 -4.86 -4.12 -0.60
N GLY A 22 -5.09 -3.21 -1.55
CA GLY A 22 -6.37 -2.49 -1.64
C GLY A 22 -7.51 -3.38 -2.11
N ASP A 23 -7.32 -4.07 -3.21
CA ASP A 23 -8.33 -4.89 -3.90
C ASP A 23 -8.35 -6.33 -3.37
N PRO A 24 -9.51 -6.84 -2.89
CA PRO A 24 -9.67 -8.23 -2.48
C PRO A 24 -9.28 -9.25 -3.56
N ASN A 25 -9.47 -8.93 -4.83
CA ASN A 25 -9.12 -9.83 -5.94
C ASN A 25 -7.60 -10.04 -6.07
N ARG A 26 -6.78 -9.12 -5.56
CA ARG A 26 -5.32 -9.30 -5.52
C ARG A 26 -4.87 -10.41 -4.58
N LEU A 27 -5.70 -10.81 -3.62
CA LEU A 27 -5.36 -11.91 -2.71
C LEU A 27 -5.19 -13.26 -3.45
N GLU A 28 -5.89 -13.47 -4.56
CA GLU A 28 -5.68 -14.67 -5.40
C GLU A 28 -4.25 -14.70 -5.98
N ARG A 29 -3.73 -13.53 -6.39
CA ARG A 29 -2.34 -13.44 -6.87
C ARG A 29 -1.34 -13.66 -5.73
N VAL A 30 -1.61 -13.07 -4.55
CA VAL A 30 -0.76 -13.32 -3.36
C VAL A 30 -0.75 -14.81 -3.02
N ALA A 31 -1.92 -15.47 -3.03
CA ALA A 31 -2.05 -16.89 -2.78
C ALA A 31 -1.20 -17.74 -3.74
N GLY A 32 -1.05 -17.32 -5.00
CA GLY A 32 -0.18 -17.95 -5.98
C GLY A 32 1.31 -17.98 -5.62
N HIS A 33 1.76 -17.13 -4.70
CA HIS A 33 3.13 -17.07 -4.18
C HIS A 33 3.33 -17.85 -2.88
N LEU A 34 2.25 -18.27 -2.22
CA LEU A 34 2.29 -18.93 -0.91
C LEU A 34 2.06 -20.42 -1.03
N THR A 35 2.59 -21.19 -0.08
CA THR A 35 2.23 -22.60 0.13
C THR A 35 1.28 -22.73 1.31
N ASP A 36 0.55 -23.84 1.39
CA ASP A 36 -0.37 -24.18 2.48
C ASP A 36 -1.38 -23.06 2.79
N VAL A 37 -1.93 -22.48 1.73
CA VAL A 37 -2.85 -21.33 1.82
C VAL A 37 -4.14 -21.70 2.51
N GLN A 38 -4.52 -20.90 3.50
CA GLN A 38 -5.77 -21.01 4.26
C GLN A 38 -6.50 -19.68 4.25
N GLN A 39 -7.77 -19.68 3.88
CA GLN A 39 -8.63 -18.52 4.04
C GLN A 39 -8.94 -18.33 5.53
N ILE A 40 -8.79 -17.10 6.05
CA ILE A 40 -9.10 -16.74 7.43
C ILE A 40 -10.52 -16.19 7.50
N SER A 41 -10.83 -15.15 6.73
CA SER A 41 -12.16 -14.54 6.68
C SER A 41 -12.42 -13.81 5.37
N ALA A 42 -13.69 -13.46 5.14
CA ALA A 42 -14.13 -12.55 4.08
C ALA A 42 -15.29 -11.71 4.61
N ASN A 43 -15.07 -10.43 4.81
CA ASN A 43 -16.05 -9.50 5.33
C ASN A 43 -15.98 -8.18 4.56
N ARG A 44 -16.96 -7.88 3.70
CA ARG A 44 -16.95 -6.70 2.81
C ARG A 44 -15.67 -6.70 1.94
N GLU A 45 -14.95 -5.56 1.94
CA GLU A 45 -13.64 -5.40 1.31
C GLU A 45 -12.48 -6.04 2.09
N TYR A 46 -12.71 -6.46 3.32
CA TYR A 46 -11.70 -7.05 4.21
C TYR A 46 -11.69 -8.57 4.09
N HIS A 47 -10.93 -9.07 3.12
CA HIS A 47 -10.66 -10.50 2.99
C HIS A 47 -9.29 -10.80 3.57
N SER A 48 -9.12 -11.97 4.16
CA SER A 48 -7.86 -12.39 4.75
C SER A 48 -7.56 -13.85 4.50
N LEU A 49 -6.30 -14.13 4.24
CA LEU A 49 -5.74 -15.47 4.13
C LEU A 49 -4.37 -15.52 4.79
N ARG A 50 -3.87 -16.72 5.03
CA ARG A 50 -2.50 -16.98 5.47
C ARG A 50 -1.90 -18.12 4.67
N GLY A 51 -0.57 -18.20 4.66
CA GLY A 51 0.19 -19.26 4.03
C GLY A 51 1.67 -19.07 4.33
N TYR A 52 2.54 -19.79 3.64
CA TYR A 52 3.97 -19.72 3.85
C TYR A 52 4.69 -19.20 2.62
N PHE A 53 5.62 -18.28 2.83
CA PHE A 53 6.57 -17.79 1.84
C PHE A 53 8.00 -18.00 2.36
N GLN A 54 8.82 -18.77 1.63
CA GLN A 54 10.19 -19.14 2.05
C GLN A 54 10.29 -19.67 3.49
N GLY A 55 9.29 -20.47 3.90
CA GLY A 55 9.23 -21.08 5.23
C GLY A 55 8.76 -20.15 6.37
N GLN A 56 8.41 -18.90 6.08
CA GLN A 56 7.83 -17.96 7.05
C GLN A 56 6.32 -17.84 6.84
N GLU A 57 5.56 -17.80 7.93
CA GLU A 57 4.13 -17.60 7.86
C GLU A 57 3.80 -16.14 7.51
N ILE A 58 2.94 -15.95 6.52
CA ILE A 58 2.52 -14.63 6.01
C ILE A 58 1.00 -14.56 6.06
N GLY A 59 0.48 -13.48 6.62
CA GLY A 59 -0.90 -13.05 6.43
C GLY A 59 -1.02 -12.18 5.17
N ALA A 60 -2.09 -12.33 4.42
CA ALA A 60 -2.42 -11.41 3.34
C ALA A 60 -3.85 -10.89 3.53
N ILE A 61 -4.01 -9.58 3.54
CA ILE A 61 -5.28 -8.93 3.92
C ILE A 61 -5.58 -7.79 2.95
N SER A 62 -6.82 -7.71 2.47
CA SER A 62 -7.30 -6.56 1.72
C SER A 62 -7.93 -5.51 2.64
N HIS A 63 -7.75 -4.22 2.32
CA HIS A 63 -8.19 -3.11 3.15
C HIS A 63 -9.19 -2.16 2.46
N GLY A 64 -9.55 -2.42 1.20
CA GLY A 64 -10.41 -1.52 0.43
C GLY A 64 -9.71 -0.25 -0.02
N VAL A 65 -10.49 0.79 -0.35
CA VAL A 65 -10.01 2.07 -0.85
C VAL A 65 -10.24 3.16 0.19
N GLY A 66 -9.21 4.01 0.39
CA GLY A 66 -9.27 5.21 1.21
C GLY A 66 -8.87 5.01 2.66
N SER A 67 -8.32 6.05 3.22
CA SER A 67 -7.67 6.09 4.54
C SER A 67 -8.56 5.64 5.69
N ALA A 68 -9.84 5.97 5.68
CA ALA A 68 -10.75 5.65 6.79
C ALA A 68 -11.00 4.14 6.90
N GLY A 69 -11.29 3.46 5.78
CA GLY A 69 -11.49 2.00 5.75
C GLY A 69 -10.20 1.25 6.02
N ALA A 70 -9.13 1.63 5.33
CA ALA A 70 -7.81 1.05 5.52
C ALA A 70 -7.28 1.22 6.95
N GLY A 71 -7.51 2.39 7.57
CA GLY A 71 -7.10 2.65 8.94
C GLY A 71 -7.76 1.73 9.96
N ALA A 72 -9.05 1.40 9.79
CA ALA A 72 -9.73 0.41 10.63
C ALA A 72 -9.10 -0.99 10.50
N CYS A 73 -8.75 -1.38 9.28
CA CYS A 73 -8.05 -2.63 9.00
C CYS A 73 -6.66 -2.66 9.64
N PHE A 74 -5.85 -1.62 9.42
CA PHE A 74 -4.48 -1.54 9.96
C PHE A 74 -4.46 -1.54 11.48
N GLU A 75 -5.41 -0.85 12.12
CA GLU A 75 -5.58 -0.85 13.57
C GLU A 75 -5.82 -2.26 14.10
N GLU A 76 -6.67 -3.06 13.47
CA GLU A 76 -6.92 -4.45 13.90
C GLU A 76 -5.74 -5.37 13.63
N ILE A 77 -5.02 -5.20 12.52
CA ILE A 77 -3.79 -5.95 12.26
C ILE A 77 -2.73 -5.63 13.31
N CYS A 78 -2.54 -4.36 13.67
CA CYS A 78 -1.61 -4.00 14.75
C CYS A 78 -2.04 -4.60 16.10
N ARG A 79 -3.34 -4.58 16.42
CA ARG A 79 -3.87 -5.19 17.66
C ARG A 79 -3.81 -6.70 17.70
N SER A 80 -3.69 -7.37 16.56
CA SER A 80 -3.50 -8.83 16.53
C SER A 80 -2.11 -9.26 17.00
N GLY A 81 -1.15 -8.34 17.08
CA GLY A 81 0.23 -8.63 17.41
C GLY A 81 1.14 -8.74 16.19
N ALA A 82 0.69 -8.28 15.03
CA ALA A 82 1.56 -8.17 13.86
C ALA A 82 2.77 -7.29 14.19
N SER A 83 3.94 -7.73 13.80
CA SER A 83 5.21 -7.02 14.01
C SER A 83 5.66 -6.25 12.78
N ARG A 84 5.20 -6.66 11.58
CA ARG A 84 5.63 -6.11 10.31
C ARG A 84 4.50 -6.12 9.28
N ILE A 85 4.24 -4.96 8.66
CA ILE A 85 3.19 -4.79 7.64
C ILE A 85 3.79 -4.12 6.40
N VAL A 86 3.64 -4.74 5.23
CA VAL A 86 4.03 -4.15 3.95
C VAL A 86 2.81 -4.03 3.04
N ARG A 87 2.61 -2.85 2.45
CA ARG A 87 1.56 -2.61 1.47
C ARG A 87 2.09 -2.77 0.04
N ALA A 88 1.42 -3.60 -0.75
CA ALA A 88 1.57 -3.65 -2.19
C ALA A 88 0.34 -3.01 -2.85
N GLY A 89 0.51 -1.81 -3.40
CA GLY A 89 -0.59 -1.00 -3.92
C GLY A 89 -0.46 -0.60 -5.37
N SER A 90 -1.37 0.29 -5.82
CA SER A 90 -1.27 1.06 -7.05
C SER A 90 -1.26 2.55 -6.74
N ALA A 91 -0.77 3.37 -7.69
CA ALA A 91 -0.62 4.80 -7.54
C ALA A 91 -0.55 5.48 -8.92
N GLY A 92 -0.91 6.76 -8.99
CA GLY A 92 -0.61 7.61 -10.14
C GLY A 92 0.77 8.25 -9.99
N GLY A 93 1.61 8.20 -11.04
CA GLY A 93 2.88 8.91 -11.09
C GLY A 93 2.68 10.42 -11.11
N LEU A 94 3.59 11.20 -10.48
CA LEU A 94 3.50 12.66 -10.48
C LEU A 94 4.70 13.32 -11.18
N GLN A 95 5.84 12.65 -11.27
CA GLN A 95 7.00 13.26 -11.91
C GLN A 95 6.94 13.07 -13.44
N PRO A 96 7.53 14.00 -14.21
CA PRO A 96 7.57 13.88 -15.67
C PRO A 96 8.20 12.59 -16.14
N GLY A 97 7.53 11.90 -17.07
CA GLY A 97 7.97 10.65 -17.65
C GLY A 97 7.76 9.41 -16.78
N MET A 98 7.15 9.56 -15.60
CA MET A 98 6.71 8.42 -14.79
C MET A 98 5.29 8.01 -15.19
N GLY A 99 5.13 6.76 -15.58
CA GLY A 99 3.86 6.27 -16.11
C GLY A 99 3.54 4.82 -15.78
N ALA A 100 2.54 4.29 -16.47
CA ALA A 100 2.06 2.93 -16.27
C ALA A 100 3.16 1.88 -16.41
N GLY A 101 3.23 0.95 -15.46
CA GLY A 101 4.20 -0.15 -15.46
C GLY A 101 5.44 0.06 -14.59
N GLU A 102 5.66 1.26 -14.07
CA GLU A 102 6.76 1.55 -13.15
C GLU A 102 6.42 1.20 -11.70
N VAL A 103 7.44 1.06 -10.87
CA VAL A 103 7.32 0.68 -9.45
C VAL A 103 7.97 1.76 -8.59
N VAL A 104 7.31 2.12 -7.47
CA VAL A 104 7.84 3.09 -6.50
C VAL A 104 7.84 2.48 -5.10
N ILE A 105 8.99 2.52 -4.42
CA ILE A 105 9.15 2.20 -3.00
C ILE A 105 8.97 3.50 -2.21
N ALA A 106 8.02 3.49 -1.27
CA ALA A 106 7.72 4.64 -0.44
C ALA A 106 8.74 4.81 0.70
N ARG A 107 9.34 6.00 0.82
CA ARG A 107 10.15 6.40 1.98
C ARG A 107 9.31 7.07 3.05
N ALA A 108 8.35 7.87 2.63
CA ALA A 108 7.42 8.59 3.48
C ALA A 108 6.19 8.99 2.64
N ALA A 109 5.15 9.50 3.30
CA ALA A 109 3.97 10.01 2.63
C ALA A 109 3.55 11.38 3.18
N VAL A 110 3.10 12.24 2.27
CA VAL A 110 2.40 13.47 2.60
C VAL A 110 0.98 13.12 3.07
N ARG A 111 0.52 13.74 4.13
CA ARG A 111 -0.71 13.42 4.85
C ARG A 111 -1.85 14.36 4.43
N GLU A 112 -2.38 14.19 3.22
CA GLU A 112 -3.58 14.89 2.74
C GLU A 112 -4.84 14.01 2.84
N ASP A 113 -4.77 12.96 3.66
CA ASP A 113 -5.90 12.10 4.04
C ASP A 113 -6.71 12.68 5.22
N GLY A 114 -7.96 12.28 5.33
CA GLY A 114 -8.86 12.75 6.38
C GLY A 114 -8.72 12.04 7.73
N LEU A 115 -8.01 10.88 7.81
CA LEU A 115 -7.89 10.10 9.04
C LEU A 115 -6.63 10.44 9.84
N SER A 116 -5.46 10.48 9.20
CA SER A 116 -4.20 10.64 9.92
C SER A 116 -4.12 11.95 10.74
N PRO A 117 -4.71 13.10 10.31
CA PRO A 117 -4.77 14.30 11.12
C PRO A 117 -5.64 14.18 12.38
N LYS A 118 -6.52 13.17 12.44
CA LYS A 118 -7.34 12.89 13.64
C LYS A 118 -6.63 11.98 14.64
N LEU A 119 -5.61 11.24 14.19
CA LEU A 119 -4.83 10.34 15.03
C LEU A 119 -3.65 11.03 15.70
N VAL A 120 -2.99 11.96 15.00
CA VAL A 120 -1.76 12.62 15.45
C VAL A 120 -1.71 14.08 14.98
N PRO A 121 -0.96 14.97 15.67
CA PRO A 121 -0.78 16.36 15.24
C PRO A 121 -0.19 16.46 13.81
N PRO A 122 -0.38 17.62 13.12
CA PRO A 122 0.13 17.83 11.75
C PRO A 122 1.63 17.62 11.59
N GLY A 123 2.44 17.92 12.61
CA GLY A 123 3.89 17.74 12.58
C GLY A 123 4.38 16.29 12.74
N TYR A 124 3.48 15.32 13.01
CA TYR A 124 3.87 13.90 13.10
C TYR A 124 4.16 13.35 11.70
N PRO A 125 5.35 12.80 11.43
CA PRO A 125 5.70 12.33 10.10
C PRO A 125 5.08 10.96 9.79
N ALA A 126 4.61 10.77 8.57
CA ALA A 126 4.24 9.46 8.03
C ALA A 126 5.46 8.89 7.28
N ILE A 127 6.25 8.05 7.95
CA ILE A 127 7.51 7.50 7.42
C ILE A 127 7.50 5.98 7.45
N ALA A 128 8.08 5.37 6.42
CA ALA A 128 8.34 3.94 6.38
C ALA A 128 9.44 3.57 7.39
N THR A 129 9.42 2.33 7.87
CA THR A 129 10.55 1.77 8.63
C THR A 129 11.78 1.67 7.73
N PRO A 130 12.93 2.29 8.08
CA PRO A 130 14.11 2.35 7.22
C PRO A 130 14.60 0.96 6.76
N ASP A 131 14.58 -0.03 7.66
CA ASP A 131 15.02 -1.38 7.35
C ASP A 131 14.13 -2.04 6.29
N LEU A 132 12.81 -1.77 6.28
CA LEU A 132 11.91 -2.26 5.25
C LEU A 132 12.13 -1.56 3.90
N VAL A 133 12.50 -0.28 3.89
CA VAL A 133 12.87 0.41 2.64
C VAL A 133 14.13 -0.22 2.05
N ILE A 134 15.13 -0.50 2.89
CA ILE A 134 16.38 -1.18 2.48
C ILE A 134 16.06 -2.58 1.96
N ALA A 135 15.22 -3.34 2.65
CA ALA A 135 14.82 -4.68 2.26
C ALA A 135 14.06 -4.71 0.92
N MET A 136 13.10 -3.79 0.72
CA MET A 136 12.37 -3.69 -0.55
C MET A 136 13.30 -3.31 -1.70
N ARG A 137 14.26 -2.40 -1.49
CA ARG A 137 15.26 -2.03 -2.49
C ARG A 137 16.17 -3.21 -2.85
N ALA A 138 16.64 -3.96 -1.85
CA ALA A 138 17.45 -5.16 -2.07
C ALA A 138 16.64 -6.21 -2.84
N ALA A 139 15.41 -6.47 -2.43
CA ALA A 139 14.51 -7.41 -3.12
C ALA A 139 14.26 -7.01 -4.58
N ALA A 140 14.04 -5.73 -4.87
CA ALA A 140 13.88 -5.24 -6.23
C ALA A 140 15.13 -5.51 -7.08
N ALA A 141 16.31 -5.23 -6.53
CA ALA A 141 17.59 -5.49 -7.20
C ALA A 141 17.81 -6.98 -7.49
N ASP A 142 17.58 -7.85 -6.49
CA ASP A 142 17.75 -9.30 -6.63
C ASP A 142 16.77 -9.93 -7.64
N LEU A 143 15.57 -9.33 -7.76
CA LEU A 143 14.56 -9.73 -8.73
C LEU A 143 14.78 -9.12 -10.13
N GLY A 144 15.74 -8.22 -10.29
CA GLY A 144 15.98 -7.50 -11.54
C GLY A 144 14.86 -6.50 -11.88
N ILE A 145 14.13 -6.00 -10.89
CA ILE A 145 13.03 -5.05 -11.05
C ILE A 145 13.56 -3.64 -10.84
N ALA A 146 13.40 -2.79 -11.85
CA ALA A 146 13.67 -1.35 -11.69
C ALA A 146 12.58 -0.74 -10.78
N ALA A 147 13.01 -0.02 -9.74
CA ALA A 147 12.11 0.64 -8.81
C ALA A 147 12.64 2.04 -8.47
N HIS A 148 11.78 3.02 -8.52
CA HIS A 148 12.03 4.34 -7.95
C HIS A 148 11.90 4.31 -6.43
N GLU A 149 12.45 5.30 -5.77
CA GLU A 149 12.31 5.52 -4.33
C GLU A 149 11.90 6.97 -4.10
N GLY A 150 10.80 7.19 -3.38
CA GLY A 150 10.33 8.56 -3.24
C GLY A 150 9.28 8.80 -2.16
N LEU A 151 8.81 10.05 -2.14
CA LEU A 151 7.69 10.48 -1.33
C LEU A 151 6.40 10.15 -2.05
N LEU A 152 5.41 9.63 -1.33
CA LEU A 152 4.04 9.51 -1.85
C LEU A 152 3.16 10.65 -1.32
N LEU A 153 2.10 10.95 -2.04
CA LEU A 153 0.99 11.74 -1.56
C LEU A 153 -0.15 10.78 -1.23
N THR A 154 -0.62 10.78 0.00
CA THR A 154 -1.88 10.11 0.34
C THR A 154 -2.99 11.14 0.33
N SER A 155 -3.92 11.02 -0.61
CA SER A 155 -5.04 11.95 -0.80
C SER A 155 -6.36 11.19 -0.89
N ASP A 156 -7.39 11.71 -0.23
CA ASP A 156 -8.76 11.15 -0.32
C ASP A 156 -9.50 11.59 -1.60
N MET A 157 -8.90 12.50 -2.39
CA MET A 157 -9.52 13.06 -3.58
C MET A 157 -9.00 12.37 -4.84
N PHE A 158 -9.78 11.41 -5.36
CA PHE A 158 -9.49 10.76 -6.64
C PHE A 158 -9.97 11.59 -7.84
N TYR A 159 -11.14 12.21 -7.72
CA TYR A 159 -11.73 13.10 -8.73
C TYR A 159 -11.73 14.55 -8.23
N PRO A 160 -10.75 15.38 -8.66
CA PRO A 160 -10.76 16.80 -8.30
C PRO A 160 -11.97 17.49 -8.94
N HIS A 161 -12.60 18.39 -8.18
CA HIS A 161 -13.73 19.18 -8.66
C HIS A 161 -13.30 20.60 -9.03
N ASP A 162 -13.95 21.21 -10.00
CA ASP A 162 -13.62 22.53 -10.55
C ASP A 162 -13.64 23.67 -9.52
N VAL A 163 -14.30 23.46 -8.36
CA VAL A 163 -14.39 24.49 -7.30
C VAL A 163 -13.02 24.80 -6.69
N LEU A 164 -12.24 23.77 -6.38
CA LEU A 164 -10.90 23.93 -5.79
C LEU A 164 -9.78 23.49 -6.74
N GLY A 165 -10.14 22.72 -7.77
CA GLY A 165 -9.18 22.16 -8.70
C GLY A 165 -8.34 21.04 -8.09
N SER A 166 -7.24 20.72 -8.78
CA SER A 166 -6.26 19.71 -8.35
C SER A 166 -5.03 20.36 -7.74
N ASP A 167 -4.58 19.86 -6.61
CA ASP A 167 -3.33 20.26 -5.96
C ASP A 167 -2.12 19.42 -6.41
N LEU A 168 -2.31 18.41 -7.23
CA LEU A 168 -1.24 17.54 -7.73
C LEU A 168 -0.07 18.30 -8.37
N PRO A 169 -0.28 19.41 -9.15
CA PRO A 169 0.82 20.21 -9.66
C PRO A 169 1.68 20.87 -8.56
N LEU A 170 1.11 21.16 -7.39
CA LEU A 170 1.87 21.65 -6.24
C LEU A 170 2.80 20.55 -5.72
N TRP A 171 2.27 19.36 -5.52
CA TRP A 171 3.02 18.21 -5.00
C TRP A 171 4.09 17.71 -5.97
N GLN A 172 3.82 17.76 -7.29
CA GLN A 172 4.84 17.52 -8.31
C GLN A 172 6.04 18.46 -8.14
N ARG A 173 5.79 19.78 -8.03
CA ARG A 173 6.87 20.78 -7.82
C ARG A 173 7.60 20.60 -6.49
N ALA A 174 6.92 20.04 -5.48
CA ALA A 174 7.52 19.69 -4.19
C ALA A 174 8.33 18.39 -4.23
N GLY A 175 8.43 17.72 -5.40
CA GLY A 175 9.22 16.50 -5.58
C GLY A 175 8.53 15.23 -5.09
N VAL A 176 7.21 15.24 -4.90
CA VAL A 176 6.44 14.03 -4.60
C VAL A 176 6.39 13.15 -5.84
N THR A 177 6.62 11.85 -5.65
CA THR A 177 6.85 10.89 -6.74
C THR A 177 5.56 10.32 -7.29
N ALA A 178 4.60 10.00 -6.42
CA ALA A 178 3.33 9.40 -6.83
C ALA A 178 2.22 9.72 -5.82
N VAL A 179 0.96 9.57 -6.25
CA VAL A 179 -0.25 9.77 -5.43
C VAL A 179 -1.01 8.45 -5.26
N GLU A 180 -1.47 8.20 -4.06
CA GLU A 180 -2.31 7.05 -3.69
C GLU A 180 -3.23 7.42 -2.50
N MET A 181 -3.90 6.48 -1.84
CA MET A 181 -4.98 6.84 -0.92
C MET A 181 -4.83 6.29 0.52
N GLU A 182 -3.75 5.54 0.91
CA GLU A 182 -3.69 4.84 2.21
C GLU A 182 -2.33 4.82 2.93
N VAL A 183 -1.22 5.09 2.24
CA VAL A 183 0.15 4.86 2.80
C VAL A 183 0.44 5.74 4.01
N ALA A 184 0.02 7.02 4.02
CA ALA A 184 0.20 7.87 5.18
C ALA A 184 -0.52 7.31 6.42
N THR A 185 -1.74 6.81 6.24
CA THR A 185 -2.51 6.15 7.29
C THR A 185 -1.81 4.89 7.80
N LEU A 186 -1.28 4.04 6.90
CA LEU A 186 -0.51 2.86 7.29
C LEU A 186 0.68 3.24 8.18
N PHE A 187 1.50 4.20 7.74
CA PHE A 187 2.70 4.59 8.47
C PHE A 187 2.38 5.23 9.82
N VAL A 188 1.31 6.03 9.90
CA VAL A 188 0.88 6.64 11.16
C VAL A 188 0.35 5.59 12.14
N VAL A 189 -0.57 4.71 11.70
CA VAL A 189 -1.14 3.68 12.57
C VAL A 189 -0.05 2.73 13.05
N CYS A 190 0.78 2.22 12.17
CA CYS A 190 1.88 1.33 12.55
C CYS A 190 2.87 2.02 13.51
N GLY A 191 3.23 3.29 13.25
CA GLY A 191 4.11 4.06 14.13
C GLY A 191 3.55 4.23 15.54
N LEU A 192 2.23 4.41 15.69
CA LEU A 192 1.57 4.49 17.01
C LEU A 192 1.61 3.17 17.78
N HIS A 193 1.64 2.06 17.08
CA HIS A 193 1.71 0.71 17.67
C HIS A 193 3.14 0.14 17.78
N GLY A 194 4.17 0.84 17.26
CA GLY A 194 5.54 0.34 17.21
C GLY A 194 5.71 -0.84 16.24
N VAL A 195 4.84 -0.94 15.23
CA VAL A 195 4.88 -1.97 14.19
C VAL A 195 5.71 -1.46 13.00
N GLU A 196 6.58 -2.31 12.47
CA GLU A 196 7.34 -1.98 11.27
C GLU A 196 6.42 -1.89 10.05
N SER A 197 6.56 -0.84 9.23
CA SER A 197 5.73 -0.65 8.05
C SER A 197 6.49 -0.17 6.83
N GLY A 198 6.09 -0.67 5.67
CA GLY A 198 6.63 -0.30 4.37
C GLY A 198 5.55 -0.30 3.29
N ALA A 199 5.82 0.33 2.17
CA ALA A 199 4.93 0.29 1.02
C ALA A 199 5.70 0.34 -0.29
N VAL A 200 5.19 -0.42 -1.27
CA VAL A 200 5.64 -0.41 -2.65
C VAL A 200 4.40 -0.36 -3.55
N VAL A 201 4.41 0.51 -4.55
CA VAL A 201 3.25 0.75 -5.42
C VAL A 201 3.62 0.62 -6.90
N ALA A 202 2.69 0.07 -7.68
CA ALA A 202 2.76 0.03 -9.12
C ALA A 202 2.10 1.29 -9.69
N LEU A 203 2.73 1.96 -10.63
CA LEU A 203 2.11 3.08 -11.33
C LEU A 203 1.15 2.57 -12.40
N ASP A 204 -0.06 3.09 -12.39
CA ASP A 204 -1.12 2.77 -13.34
C ASP A 204 -1.39 3.90 -14.35
N GLY A 205 -0.64 5.01 -14.25
CA GLY A 205 -0.66 6.15 -15.13
C GLY A 205 -0.01 7.38 -14.48
N ASN A 206 -0.08 8.51 -15.16
CA ASN A 206 0.32 9.82 -14.63
C ASN A 206 -0.86 10.80 -14.81
N PRO A 207 -1.56 11.19 -13.73
CA PRO A 207 -2.73 12.07 -13.83
C PRO A 207 -2.40 13.49 -14.32
N LEU A 208 -1.11 13.88 -14.36
CA LEU A 208 -0.66 15.18 -14.85
C LEU A 208 -0.22 15.17 -16.31
N GLU A 209 -0.11 14.01 -16.94
CA GLU A 209 0.29 13.83 -18.35
C GLU A 209 -0.85 13.38 -19.25
N GLN A 210 -2.08 13.38 -18.75
CA GLN A 210 -3.27 13.10 -19.57
C GLN A 210 -3.66 14.37 -20.33
N ASP A 211 -3.83 14.25 -21.65
CA ASP A 211 -3.99 15.37 -22.58
C ASP A 211 -5.20 16.29 -22.31
N ASP A 212 -6.20 15.80 -21.58
CA ASP A 212 -7.44 16.53 -21.26
C ASP A 212 -7.70 16.67 -19.77
N GLY A 213 -6.81 16.16 -18.91
CA GLY A 213 -7.00 16.14 -17.45
C GLY A 213 -8.19 15.26 -17.00
N SER A 214 -8.78 14.48 -17.91
CA SER A 214 -9.88 13.58 -17.60
C SER A 214 -9.33 12.20 -17.21
N MET A 215 -10.04 11.50 -16.33
CA MET A 215 -9.75 10.10 -15.97
C MET A 215 -10.41 9.11 -16.96
N ASP A 216 -10.97 9.60 -18.08
CA ASP A 216 -11.74 8.79 -19.04
C ASP A 216 -10.89 7.75 -19.78
N THR A 217 -9.57 7.99 -19.89
CA THR A 217 -8.62 7.06 -20.51
C THR A 217 -7.87 6.19 -19.50
N TYR A 218 -8.19 6.32 -18.19
CA TYR A 218 -7.59 5.52 -17.15
C TYR A 218 -7.93 4.04 -17.32
N ASP A 219 -6.92 3.22 -17.54
CA ASP A 219 -7.06 1.75 -17.63
C ASP A 219 -6.05 1.04 -16.73
N PRO A 220 -6.46 0.66 -15.51
CA PRO A 220 -5.60 -0.08 -14.57
C PRO A 220 -5.37 -1.53 -14.99
N HIS A 221 -5.99 -1.99 -16.09
CA HIS A 221 -5.91 -3.37 -16.55
C HIS A 221 -4.91 -3.59 -17.71
N GLN A 222 -4.17 -2.53 -18.09
CA GLN A 222 -3.08 -2.67 -19.06
C GLN A 222 -2.06 -3.72 -18.62
N GLU A 223 -1.45 -4.41 -19.58
CA GLU A 223 -0.52 -5.50 -19.29
C GLU A 223 0.72 -5.03 -18.54
N ALA A 224 1.21 -3.81 -18.84
CA ALA A 224 2.31 -3.19 -18.10
C ALA A 224 1.96 -2.98 -16.61
N VAL A 225 0.75 -2.53 -16.31
CA VAL A 225 0.25 -2.35 -14.94
C VAL A 225 0.13 -3.69 -14.22
N LYS A 226 -0.40 -4.72 -14.88
CA LYS A 226 -0.49 -6.07 -14.29
C LYS A 226 0.88 -6.62 -13.91
N THR A 227 1.89 -6.41 -14.78
CA THR A 227 3.28 -6.80 -14.50
C THR A 227 3.86 -6.01 -13.33
N ALA A 228 3.64 -4.69 -13.27
CA ALA A 228 4.12 -3.87 -12.17
C ALA A 228 3.44 -4.25 -10.84
N VAL A 229 2.14 -4.52 -10.83
CA VAL A 229 1.43 -5.04 -9.65
C VAL A 229 2.05 -6.36 -9.19
N GLU A 230 2.33 -7.29 -10.11
CA GLU A 230 3.01 -8.55 -9.78
C GLU A 230 4.39 -8.32 -9.16
N ASN A 231 5.15 -7.37 -9.72
CA ASN A 231 6.44 -6.98 -9.19
C ASN A 231 6.34 -6.39 -7.77
N THR A 232 5.32 -5.57 -7.47
CA THR A 232 5.12 -5.05 -6.11
C THR A 232 4.83 -6.18 -5.11
N LEU A 233 4.05 -7.20 -5.48
CA LEU A 233 3.79 -8.35 -4.61
C LEU A 233 5.07 -9.12 -4.30
N ARG A 234 5.90 -9.39 -5.32
CA ARG A 234 7.18 -10.11 -5.17
C ARG A 234 8.16 -9.35 -4.28
N ILE A 235 8.29 -8.03 -4.48
CA ILE A 235 9.15 -7.17 -3.65
C ILE A 235 8.64 -7.16 -2.20
N ALA A 236 7.34 -6.97 -1.99
CA ALA A 236 6.75 -6.89 -0.67
C ALA A 236 6.89 -8.20 0.12
N LEU A 237 6.63 -9.36 -0.52
CA LEU A 237 6.80 -10.68 0.09
C LEU A 237 8.25 -10.95 0.48
N ALA A 238 9.20 -10.63 -0.41
CA ALA A 238 10.63 -10.80 -0.11
C ALA A 238 11.07 -9.90 1.06
N ALA A 239 10.60 -8.65 1.12
CA ALA A 239 10.92 -7.74 2.21
C ALA A 239 10.29 -8.13 3.55
N LEU A 240 9.15 -8.82 3.55
CA LEU A 240 8.51 -9.31 4.78
C LEU A 240 9.32 -10.41 5.48
N VAL A 241 10.12 -11.17 4.74
CA VAL A 241 10.87 -12.33 5.25
C VAL A 241 12.37 -12.08 5.39
N SER A 242 12.80 -10.85 5.08
CA SER A 242 14.21 -10.43 5.20
C SER A 242 14.67 -10.24 6.64
#